data_6d3d0453bedb3583238c151837e02c03
#
_entry.id   6d3d0453bedb3583238c151837e02c03
#
_cell.length_a   1.000
_cell.length_b   1.000
_cell.length_c   1.000
_cell.angle_alpha   90.00
_cell.angle_beta   90.00
_cell.angle_gamma   90.00
#
_symmetry.space_group_name_H-M   'P 1'
#
loop_
_entity.id
_entity.type
_entity.pdbx_description
1 polymer ?
#
loop_
_entity_poly.entity_id
_entity_poly.type
_entity_poly.pdbx_seq_one_letter_code
_entity_poly.pdbx_strand_id
1 'polypeptide(L)'
;MINLPPTINKTIKDIQKNLLERFSGNLKCLILYGSWAKGTAHEDSDIDLLVILNSVDEKTGRSLYEIEEDVAKNRNITLVPASVEAFQRENLPLFTAVKKEGKIIMGEIDITINTEPPPIKYAEYFEKSKELETKKVKMAEDMLKEYPSYGSADLCFVASKHAIQMALAMRGIGYSSKVAVLLPLAKENLGEDVADKFKKLFDLYTRSEYGIEFLSQEEARLAIEYAKHILAASYR
;
A
#
# COMPACT_ATOMS: atom_id res chain seq x y z
N MET A 1 17.41 -21.55 1.24
CA MET A 1 16.60 -21.43 0.00
C MET A 1 15.13 -21.35 0.40
N ILE A 2 14.36 -20.45 -0.22
CA ILE A 2 12.92 -20.32 0.03
C ILE A 2 12.24 -21.52 -0.67
N ASN A 3 11.44 -22.26 0.08
CA ASN A 3 10.67 -23.37 -0.49
C ASN A 3 9.36 -22.81 -1.07
N LEU A 4 9.40 -22.42 -2.35
CA LEU A 4 8.23 -21.92 -3.08
C LEU A 4 7.70 -23.00 -4.03
N PRO A 5 6.39 -23.01 -4.32
CA PRO A 5 5.81 -23.90 -5.33
C PRO A 5 6.52 -23.73 -6.69
N PRO A 6 6.61 -24.79 -7.50
CA PRO A 6 7.29 -24.73 -8.80
C PRO A 6 6.76 -23.64 -9.73
N THR A 7 5.44 -23.39 -9.71
CA THR A 7 4.78 -22.35 -10.48
C THR A 7 5.24 -20.94 -10.07
N ILE A 8 5.32 -20.67 -8.76
CA ILE A 8 5.81 -19.40 -8.22
C ILE A 8 7.28 -19.19 -8.54
N ASN A 9 8.10 -20.23 -8.36
CA ASN A 9 9.52 -20.19 -8.72
C ASN A 9 9.73 -19.87 -10.22
N LYS A 10 8.90 -20.43 -11.09
CA LYS A 10 8.96 -20.15 -12.53
C LYS A 10 8.62 -18.68 -12.81
N THR A 11 7.50 -18.19 -12.27
CA THR A 11 7.08 -16.80 -12.42
C THR A 11 8.17 -15.81 -11.95
N ILE A 12 8.77 -16.07 -10.78
CA ILE A 12 9.88 -15.25 -10.26
C ILE A 12 11.09 -15.27 -11.19
N LYS A 13 11.44 -16.41 -11.77
CA LYS A 13 12.54 -16.50 -12.75
C LYS A 13 12.25 -15.73 -14.03
N ASP A 14 11.00 -15.76 -14.51
CA ASP A 14 10.58 -15.01 -15.68
C ASP A 14 10.67 -13.49 -15.39
N ILE A 15 10.25 -13.06 -14.20
CA ILE A 15 10.41 -11.65 -13.73
C ILE A 15 11.90 -11.28 -13.65
N GLN A 16 12.75 -12.11 -13.03
CA GLN A 16 14.19 -11.85 -12.92
C GLN A 16 14.82 -11.63 -14.29
N LYS A 17 14.47 -12.48 -15.27
CA LYS A 17 14.96 -12.35 -16.64
C LYS A 17 14.57 -11.01 -17.26
N ASN A 18 13.29 -10.64 -17.20
CA ASN A 18 12.79 -9.37 -17.73
C ASN A 18 13.43 -8.16 -17.03
N LEU A 19 13.60 -8.22 -15.70
CA LEU A 19 14.28 -7.16 -14.94
C LEU A 19 15.74 -6.99 -15.36
N LEU A 20 16.47 -8.09 -15.55
CA LEU A 20 17.86 -8.05 -16.04
C LEU A 20 17.95 -7.48 -17.46
N GLU A 21 17.04 -7.84 -18.36
CA GLU A 21 17.02 -7.33 -19.73
C GLU A 21 16.73 -5.81 -19.76
N ARG A 22 15.82 -5.31 -18.92
CA ARG A 22 15.39 -3.90 -18.95
C ARG A 22 16.22 -2.99 -18.04
N PHE A 23 16.77 -3.50 -16.95
CA PHE A 23 17.44 -2.72 -15.90
C PHE A 23 18.86 -3.17 -15.56
N SER A 24 19.56 -3.94 -16.42
CA SER A 24 20.82 -4.63 -16.09
C SER A 24 21.86 -3.75 -15.37
N GLY A 25 22.09 -2.50 -15.81
CA GLY A 25 23.03 -1.57 -15.18
C GLY A 25 22.48 -0.82 -13.96
N ASN A 26 21.16 -0.88 -13.74
CA ASN A 26 20.47 -0.14 -12.69
C ASN A 26 19.92 -1.06 -11.58
N LEU A 27 19.67 -2.33 -11.89
CA LEU A 27 19.11 -3.30 -10.95
C LEU A 27 20.16 -3.69 -9.88
N LYS A 28 19.82 -3.43 -8.61
CA LYS A 28 20.68 -3.74 -7.47
C LYS A 28 20.26 -5.01 -6.75
N CYS A 29 18.96 -5.15 -6.46
CA CYS A 29 18.45 -6.26 -5.68
C CYS A 29 16.96 -6.51 -5.95
N LEU A 30 16.52 -7.75 -5.80
CA LEU A 30 15.11 -8.15 -5.84
C LEU A 30 14.76 -8.86 -4.55
N ILE A 31 13.71 -8.39 -3.86
CA ILE A 31 13.29 -8.89 -2.56
C ILE A 31 11.83 -9.35 -2.65
N LEU A 32 11.56 -10.61 -2.34
CA LEU A 32 10.20 -11.13 -2.14
C LEU A 32 9.72 -10.70 -0.77
N TYR A 33 8.50 -10.15 -0.68
CA TYR A 33 7.88 -9.80 0.58
C TYR A 33 6.41 -10.27 0.63
N GLY A 34 5.62 -9.82 1.61
CA GLY A 34 4.23 -10.23 1.73
C GLY A 34 4.04 -11.69 2.17
N SER A 35 2.93 -12.29 1.76
CA SER A 35 2.51 -13.61 2.24
C SER A 35 3.45 -14.74 1.85
N TRP A 36 4.04 -14.69 0.66
CA TRP A 36 5.00 -15.70 0.20
C TRP A 36 6.31 -15.66 0.98
N ALA A 37 6.79 -14.49 1.35
CA ALA A 37 7.99 -14.36 2.17
C ALA A 37 7.76 -14.87 3.61
N LYS A 38 6.55 -14.67 4.14
CA LYS A 38 6.13 -15.09 5.49
C LYS A 38 5.76 -16.58 5.58
N GLY A 39 5.55 -17.25 4.45
CA GLY A 39 5.06 -18.65 4.44
C GLY A 39 3.57 -18.78 4.80
N THR A 40 2.80 -17.70 4.69
CA THR A 40 1.35 -17.67 4.95
C THR A 40 0.51 -17.54 3.68
N ALA A 41 1.17 -17.67 2.51
CA ALA A 41 0.50 -17.57 1.21
C ALA A 41 -0.40 -18.76 0.94
N HIS A 42 -1.48 -18.50 0.21
CA HIS A 42 -2.34 -19.47 -0.43
C HIS A 42 -2.04 -19.55 -1.93
N GLU A 43 -2.61 -20.52 -2.62
CA GLU A 43 -2.35 -20.74 -4.05
C GLU A 43 -2.66 -19.49 -4.90
N ASP A 44 -3.70 -18.75 -4.55
CA ASP A 44 -4.13 -17.52 -5.25
C ASP A 44 -3.52 -16.23 -4.68
N SER A 45 -2.57 -16.33 -3.74
CA SER A 45 -1.94 -15.12 -3.18
C SER A 45 -1.09 -14.41 -4.22
N ASP A 46 -1.15 -13.06 -4.17
CA ASP A 46 -0.33 -12.17 -5.00
C ASP A 46 1.16 -12.39 -4.74
N ILE A 47 1.98 -12.13 -5.76
CA ILE A 47 3.44 -12.15 -5.63
C ILE A 47 3.92 -10.71 -5.48
N ASP A 48 4.39 -10.36 -4.28
CA ASP A 48 4.86 -9.02 -3.95
C ASP A 48 6.39 -8.98 -4.01
N LEU A 49 6.95 -8.14 -4.89
CA LEU A 49 8.39 -7.99 -5.10
C LEU A 49 8.81 -6.53 -4.98
N LEU A 50 9.81 -6.26 -4.15
CA LEU A 50 10.49 -4.96 -4.09
C LEU A 50 11.69 -4.99 -5.03
N VAL A 51 11.68 -4.11 -6.03
CA VAL A 51 12.72 -3.97 -7.04
C VAL A 51 13.62 -2.81 -6.63
N ILE A 52 14.81 -3.14 -6.12
CA ILE A 52 15.80 -2.14 -5.70
C ILE A 52 16.67 -1.76 -6.89
N LEU A 53 16.67 -0.47 -7.22
CA LEU A 53 17.42 0.13 -8.31
C LEU A 53 18.43 1.14 -7.76
N ASN A 54 19.53 1.37 -8.47
CA ASN A 54 20.46 2.45 -8.12
C ASN A 54 19.76 3.82 -8.20
N SER A 55 18.89 4.00 -9.20
CA SER A 55 18.06 5.19 -9.36
C SER A 55 16.69 4.83 -9.91
N VAL A 56 15.66 5.61 -9.53
CA VAL A 56 14.28 5.48 -10.00
C VAL A 56 13.91 6.76 -10.72
N ASP A 57 13.38 6.66 -11.93
CA ASP A 57 12.91 7.78 -12.75
C ASP A 57 11.41 7.63 -13.10
N GLU A 58 10.87 8.59 -13.84
CA GLU A 58 9.45 8.60 -14.24
C GLU A 58 9.07 7.41 -15.14
N LYS A 59 10.03 6.82 -15.86
CA LYS A 59 9.79 5.69 -16.76
C LYS A 59 9.82 4.35 -16.04
N THR A 60 10.44 4.30 -14.87
CA THR A 60 10.63 3.07 -14.09
C THR A 60 9.31 2.37 -13.81
N GLY A 61 8.30 3.12 -13.32
CA GLY A 61 6.98 2.56 -13.00
C GLY A 61 6.30 1.93 -14.23
N ARG A 62 6.37 2.60 -15.38
CA ARG A 62 5.81 2.09 -16.64
C ARG A 62 6.51 0.80 -17.09
N SER A 63 7.85 0.78 -17.02
CA SER A 63 8.62 -0.40 -17.42
C SER A 63 8.36 -1.60 -16.52
N LEU A 64 8.12 -1.38 -15.21
CA LEU A 64 7.75 -2.45 -14.29
C LEU A 64 6.34 -2.96 -14.56
N TYR A 65 5.39 -2.07 -14.84
CA TYR A 65 4.03 -2.45 -15.22
C TYR A 65 4.02 -3.32 -16.49
N GLU A 66 4.81 -2.98 -17.52
CA GLU A 66 4.96 -3.80 -18.73
C GLU A 66 5.51 -5.20 -18.39
N ILE A 67 6.42 -5.33 -17.41
CA ILE A 67 6.90 -6.64 -16.94
C ILE A 67 5.79 -7.40 -16.22
N GLU A 68 4.99 -6.73 -15.38
CA GLU A 68 3.83 -7.34 -14.73
C GLU A 68 2.85 -7.90 -15.77
N GLU A 69 2.50 -7.14 -16.80
CA GLU A 69 1.62 -7.60 -17.88
C GLU A 69 2.19 -8.80 -18.65
N ASP A 70 3.47 -8.76 -19.02
CA ASP A 70 4.14 -9.82 -19.77
C ASP A 70 4.16 -11.16 -19.01
N VAL A 71 4.25 -11.11 -17.69
CA VAL A 71 4.44 -12.30 -16.83
C VAL A 71 3.15 -12.74 -16.13
N ALA A 72 2.23 -11.82 -15.87
CA ALA A 72 0.97 -12.06 -15.14
C ALA A 72 -0.05 -12.80 -16.01
N LYS A 73 0.14 -14.08 -16.26
CA LYS A 73 -0.79 -14.88 -17.07
C LYS A 73 -2.13 -15.14 -16.39
N ASN A 74 -2.17 -15.37 -15.08
CA ASN A 74 -3.37 -15.65 -14.29
C ASN A 74 -3.16 -15.35 -12.80
N ARG A 75 -2.24 -14.46 -12.46
CA ARG A 75 -1.86 -14.17 -11.08
C ARG A 75 -1.48 -12.70 -10.93
N ASN A 76 -1.95 -12.09 -9.86
CA ASN A 76 -1.52 -10.74 -9.52
C ASN A 76 -0.06 -10.73 -9.10
N ILE A 77 0.70 -9.85 -9.73
CA ILE A 77 2.11 -9.58 -9.43
C ILE A 77 2.19 -8.10 -9.12
N THR A 78 2.90 -7.73 -8.07
CA THR A 78 3.16 -6.35 -7.72
C THR A 78 4.65 -6.10 -7.68
N LEU A 79 5.16 -5.26 -8.57
CA LEU A 79 6.55 -4.82 -8.62
C LEU A 79 6.66 -3.40 -8.08
N VAL A 80 7.15 -3.24 -6.86
CA VAL A 80 7.33 -1.92 -6.23
C VAL A 80 8.76 -1.44 -6.43
N PRO A 81 9.00 -0.32 -7.13
CA PRO A 81 10.35 0.24 -7.27
C PRO A 81 10.81 0.97 -6.01
N ALA A 82 12.08 0.85 -5.69
CA ALA A 82 12.74 1.66 -4.69
C ALA A 82 14.18 1.98 -5.10
N SER A 83 14.68 3.18 -4.83
CA SER A 83 16.09 3.44 -4.94
C SER A 83 16.85 2.85 -3.76
N VAL A 84 18.14 2.51 -3.97
CA VAL A 84 19.04 2.08 -2.88
C VAL A 84 18.99 3.08 -1.73
N GLU A 85 19.08 4.37 -2.03
CA GLU A 85 19.05 5.43 -1.02
C GLU A 85 17.76 5.42 -0.20
N ALA A 86 16.59 5.39 -0.85
CA ALA A 86 15.30 5.40 -0.16
C ALA A 86 15.12 4.15 0.72
N PHE A 87 15.53 2.97 0.22
CA PHE A 87 15.46 1.73 0.97
C PHE A 87 16.41 1.74 2.19
N GLN A 88 17.63 2.26 2.03
CA GLN A 88 18.62 2.38 3.11
C GLN A 88 18.13 3.34 4.21
N ARG A 89 17.61 4.51 3.83
CA ARG A 89 17.02 5.50 4.75
C ARG A 89 15.79 4.96 5.47
N GLU A 90 15.13 3.94 4.91
CA GLU A 90 13.93 3.32 5.50
C GLU A 90 12.80 4.35 5.74
N ASN A 91 12.66 5.29 4.78
CA ASN A 91 11.73 6.41 4.91
C ASN A 91 10.24 6.04 4.65
N LEU A 92 9.97 4.77 4.33
CA LEU A 92 8.62 4.22 4.18
C LEU A 92 8.41 3.05 5.13
N PRO A 93 7.21 2.92 5.74
CA PRO A 93 6.88 1.75 6.57
C PRO A 93 7.03 0.41 5.85
N LEU A 94 6.80 0.39 4.53
CA LEU A 94 7.01 -0.79 3.68
C LEU A 94 8.47 -1.28 3.76
N PHE A 95 9.44 -0.37 3.73
CA PHE A 95 10.85 -0.75 3.74
C PHE A 95 11.26 -1.39 5.08
N THR A 96 10.73 -0.88 6.19
CA THR A 96 10.90 -1.52 7.50
C THR A 96 10.33 -2.94 7.51
N ALA A 97 9.13 -3.13 6.97
CA ALA A 97 8.51 -4.45 6.87
C ALA A 97 9.33 -5.39 5.98
N VAL A 98 9.80 -4.91 4.82
CA VAL A 98 10.62 -5.71 3.90
C VAL A 98 11.97 -6.07 4.52
N LYS A 99 12.63 -5.16 5.25
CA LYS A 99 13.88 -5.48 5.96
C LYS A 99 13.68 -6.54 7.04
N LYS A 100 12.52 -6.55 7.72
CA LYS A 100 12.20 -7.54 8.78
C LYS A 100 11.88 -8.93 8.23
N GLU A 101 11.10 -9.00 7.17
CA GLU A 101 10.40 -10.22 6.77
C GLU A 101 10.70 -10.64 5.32
N GLY A 102 11.28 -9.74 4.53
CA GLY A 102 11.59 -9.98 3.12
C GLY A 102 12.69 -11.02 2.91
N LYS A 103 12.67 -11.61 1.74
CA LYS A 103 13.66 -12.61 1.31
C LYS A 103 14.35 -12.12 0.04
N ILE A 104 15.66 -11.95 0.09
CA ILE A 104 16.45 -11.59 -1.09
C ILE A 104 16.39 -12.74 -2.09
N ILE A 105 15.92 -12.44 -3.30
CA ILE A 105 15.79 -13.38 -4.41
C ILE A 105 17.00 -13.25 -5.36
N MET A 106 17.50 -12.02 -5.53
CA MET A 106 18.61 -11.72 -6.43
C MET A 106 19.35 -10.47 -5.96
N GLY A 107 20.68 -10.44 -6.18
CA GLY A 107 21.51 -9.32 -5.80
C GLY A 107 21.83 -9.26 -4.31
N GLU A 108 22.38 -8.15 -3.87
CA GLU A 108 22.79 -7.92 -2.49
C GLU A 108 22.47 -6.50 -2.07
N ILE A 109 21.92 -6.35 -0.85
CA ILE A 109 21.67 -5.06 -0.22
C ILE A 109 21.69 -5.22 1.30
N ASP A 110 22.10 -4.17 2.01
CA ASP A 110 22.02 -4.14 3.45
C ASP A 110 20.56 -4.06 3.93
N ILE A 111 20.16 -5.03 4.76
CA ILE A 111 18.83 -5.13 5.35
C ILE A 111 18.83 -4.76 6.84
N THR A 112 19.88 -4.13 7.32
CA THR A 112 19.92 -3.61 8.71
C THR A 112 18.79 -2.61 8.92
N ILE A 113 18.03 -2.81 9.99
CA ILE A 113 16.88 -1.96 10.32
C ILE A 113 17.38 -0.64 10.90
N ASN A 114 16.87 0.47 10.38
CA ASN A 114 17.09 1.78 10.98
C ASN A 114 16.39 1.84 12.35
N THR A 115 17.16 2.13 13.39
CA THR A 115 16.68 2.17 14.80
C THR A 115 16.06 3.51 15.18
N GLU A 116 16.07 4.50 14.31
CA GLU A 116 15.36 5.77 14.56
C GLU A 116 13.87 5.53 14.83
N PRO A 117 13.28 6.31 15.76
CA PRO A 117 11.84 6.23 16.02
C PRO A 117 11.01 6.50 14.74
N PRO A 118 9.87 5.80 14.55
CA PRO A 118 9.00 6.00 13.40
C PRO A 118 8.62 7.46 13.09
N PRO A 119 8.33 8.33 14.09
CA PRO A 119 8.05 9.75 13.83
C PRO A 119 9.20 10.53 13.20
N ILE A 120 10.43 10.07 13.35
CA ILE A 120 11.61 10.71 12.74
C ILE A 120 11.81 10.15 11.33
N LYS A 121 11.94 8.84 11.21
CA LYS A 121 12.27 8.21 9.93
C LYS A 121 11.15 8.30 8.88
N TYR A 122 9.88 8.40 9.29
CA TYR A 122 8.74 8.52 8.36
C TYR A 122 8.19 9.95 8.23
N ALA A 123 8.83 10.97 8.84
CA ALA A 123 8.32 12.33 8.89
C ALA A 123 7.94 12.89 7.51
N GLU A 124 8.82 12.77 6.53
CA GLU A 124 8.57 13.25 5.17
C GLU A 124 7.40 12.50 4.51
N TYR A 125 7.33 11.19 4.67
CA TYR A 125 6.24 10.39 4.12
C TYR A 125 4.91 10.69 4.80
N PHE A 126 4.92 10.95 6.11
CA PHE A 126 3.74 11.34 6.87
C PHE A 126 3.14 12.65 6.33
N GLU A 127 3.94 13.68 6.11
CA GLU A 127 3.45 14.95 5.58
C GLU A 127 2.93 14.81 4.13
N LYS A 128 3.63 14.07 3.28
CA LYS A 128 3.17 13.78 1.92
C LYS A 128 1.87 12.97 1.91
N SER A 129 1.75 11.98 2.78
CA SER A 129 0.53 11.18 2.93
C SER A 129 -0.64 12.06 3.39
N LYS A 130 -0.44 12.89 4.40
CA LYS A 130 -1.45 13.84 4.90
C LYS A 130 -1.96 14.76 3.80
N GLU A 131 -1.06 15.35 3.02
CA GLU A 131 -1.42 16.21 1.89
C GLU A 131 -2.22 15.45 0.83
N LEU A 132 -1.76 14.27 0.43
CA LEU A 132 -2.40 13.45 -0.60
C LEU A 132 -3.80 13.01 -0.18
N GLU A 133 -3.94 12.48 1.05
CA GLU A 133 -5.22 11.99 1.53
C GLU A 133 -6.23 13.13 1.75
N THR A 134 -5.76 14.30 2.19
CA THR A 134 -6.60 15.50 2.27
C THR A 134 -7.10 15.95 0.89
N LYS A 135 -6.24 15.89 -0.14
CA LYS A 135 -6.63 16.19 -1.52
C LYS A 135 -7.69 15.22 -2.05
N LYS A 136 -7.58 13.91 -1.75
CA LYS A 136 -8.60 12.92 -2.16
C LYS A 136 -9.97 13.24 -1.57
N VAL A 137 -10.03 13.58 -0.27
CA VAL A 137 -11.30 13.97 0.36
C VAL A 137 -11.85 15.24 -0.24
N LYS A 138 -11.00 16.23 -0.56
CA LYS A 138 -11.42 17.45 -1.25
C LYS A 138 -11.96 17.15 -2.66
N MET A 139 -11.33 16.26 -3.41
CA MET A 139 -11.83 15.82 -4.72
C MET A 139 -13.22 15.18 -4.58
N ALA A 140 -13.45 14.36 -3.56
CA ALA A 140 -14.77 13.78 -3.27
C ALA A 140 -15.82 14.88 -3.00
N GLU A 141 -15.47 15.95 -2.28
CA GLU A 141 -16.35 17.11 -2.05
C GLU A 141 -16.68 17.85 -3.35
N ASP A 142 -15.69 18.04 -4.20
CA ASP A 142 -15.90 18.76 -5.47
C ASP A 142 -16.75 17.90 -6.44
N MET A 143 -16.50 16.58 -6.51
CA MET A 143 -17.33 15.65 -7.27
C MET A 143 -18.78 15.62 -6.79
N LEU A 144 -19.02 15.72 -5.49
CA LEU A 144 -20.39 15.75 -4.94
C LEU A 144 -21.20 16.95 -5.42
N LYS A 145 -20.57 18.07 -5.78
CA LYS A 145 -21.27 19.27 -6.32
C LYS A 145 -21.78 19.03 -7.73
N GLU A 146 -21.04 18.30 -8.55
CA GLU A 146 -21.34 18.08 -9.97
C GLU A 146 -22.07 16.75 -10.22
N TYR A 147 -21.69 15.71 -9.46
CA TYR A 147 -22.20 14.33 -9.62
C TYR A 147 -22.53 13.74 -8.23
N PRO A 148 -23.73 14.00 -7.68
CA PRO A 148 -24.06 13.75 -6.27
C PRO A 148 -23.91 12.32 -5.76
N SER A 149 -23.72 11.32 -6.62
CA SER A 149 -23.72 9.90 -6.24
C SER A 149 -22.51 9.11 -6.73
N TYR A 150 -21.51 9.76 -7.35
CA TYR A 150 -20.45 9.03 -8.03
C TYR A 150 -19.08 9.20 -7.36
N GLY A 151 -18.44 8.07 -6.99
CA GLY A 151 -17.01 8.02 -6.63
C GLY A 151 -16.58 8.64 -5.30
N SER A 152 -17.46 9.34 -4.56
CA SER A 152 -17.06 10.00 -3.32
C SER A 152 -16.69 9.02 -2.21
N ALA A 153 -17.40 7.90 -2.09
CA ALA A 153 -17.11 6.89 -1.07
C ALA A 153 -15.77 6.20 -1.29
N ASP A 154 -15.38 5.96 -2.55
CA ASP A 154 -14.11 5.31 -2.91
C ASP A 154 -12.91 6.16 -2.50
N LEU A 155 -12.91 7.44 -2.90
CA LEU A 155 -11.85 8.37 -2.51
C LEU A 155 -11.77 8.53 -1.00
N CYS A 156 -12.92 8.67 -0.33
CA CYS A 156 -13.01 8.80 1.12
C CYS A 156 -12.51 7.53 1.84
N PHE A 157 -12.89 6.35 1.37
CA PHE A 157 -12.46 5.10 1.97
C PHE A 157 -10.96 4.88 1.81
N VAL A 158 -10.42 5.07 0.59
CA VAL A 158 -8.97 4.92 0.33
C VAL A 158 -8.17 5.91 1.17
N ALA A 159 -8.59 7.18 1.23
CA ALA A 159 -7.94 8.20 2.04
C ALA A 159 -7.94 7.82 3.54
N SER A 160 -9.10 7.40 4.06
CA SER A 160 -9.25 7.02 5.46
C SER A 160 -8.42 5.79 5.83
N LYS A 161 -8.39 4.78 4.94
CA LYS A 161 -7.59 3.58 5.14
C LYS A 161 -6.10 3.93 5.23
N HIS A 162 -5.59 4.74 4.32
CA HIS A 162 -4.18 5.15 4.32
C HIS A 162 -3.85 6.02 5.53
N ALA A 163 -4.74 6.93 5.93
CA ALA A 163 -4.54 7.75 7.13
C ALA A 163 -4.42 6.90 8.40
N ILE A 164 -5.30 5.91 8.58
CA ILE A 164 -5.21 4.96 9.71
C ILE A 164 -3.89 4.17 9.65
N GLN A 165 -3.53 3.63 8.49
CA GLN A 165 -2.28 2.90 8.30
C GLN A 165 -1.07 3.76 8.67
N MET A 166 -1.05 5.02 8.23
CA MET A 166 0.02 5.96 8.55
C MET A 166 0.08 6.26 10.04
N ALA A 167 -1.06 6.49 10.69
CA ALA A 167 -1.12 6.73 12.13
C ALA A 167 -0.59 5.55 12.94
N LEU A 168 -0.86 4.31 12.52
CA LEU A 168 -0.30 3.10 13.13
C LEU A 168 1.21 2.99 12.89
N ALA A 169 1.66 3.26 11.67
CA ALA A 169 3.09 3.25 11.34
C ALA A 169 3.90 4.23 12.18
N MET A 170 3.37 5.44 12.40
CA MET A 170 4.01 6.46 13.26
C MET A 170 4.12 6.02 14.72
N ARG A 171 3.28 5.08 15.16
CA ARG A 171 3.35 4.46 16.49
C ARG A 171 4.21 3.17 16.52
N GLY A 172 4.85 2.82 15.41
CA GLY A 172 5.62 1.58 15.28
C GLY A 172 4.78 0.31 15.21
N ILE A 173 3.47 0.44 14.94
CA ILE A 173 2.53 -0.68 14.88
C ILE A 173 2.46 -1.20 13.45
N GLY A 174 2.64 -2.51 13.29
CA GLY A 174 2.43 -3.19 12.02
C GLY A 174 0.94 -3.19 11.62
N TYR A 175 0.65 -3.05 10.34
CA TYR A 175 -0.71 -3.01 9.83
C TYR A 175 -0.88 -3.87 8.58
N SER A 176 -2.13 -4.10 8.21
CA SER A 176 -2.55 -4.80 6.99
C SER A 176 -3.41 -3.88 6.13
N SER A 177 -3.50 -4.18 4.83
CA SER A 177 -4.48 -3.56 3.93
C SER A 177 -5.89 -4.13 4.11
N LYS A 178 -6.04 -5.27 4.81
CA LYS A 178 -7.33 -5.93 5.06
C LYS A 178 -8.10 -5.19 6.15
N VAL A 179 -9.32 -4.76 5.84
CA VAL A 179 -10.21 -4.02 6.76
C VAL A 179 -10.45 -4.79 8.06
N ALA A 180 -10.64 -6.10 7.98
CA ALA A 180 -10.86 -6.96 9.15
C ALA A 180 -9.70 -6.95 10.16
N VAL A 181 -8.47 -6.67 9.69
CA VAL A 181 -7.28 -6.52 10.55
C VAL A 181 -7.11 -5.06 11.01
N LEU A 182 -7.43 -4.11 10.12
CA LEU A 182 -7.23 -2.69 10.39
C LEU A 182 -8.24 -2.12 11.40
N LEU A 183 -9.49 -2.59 11.38
CA LEU A 183 -10.54 -2.11 12.29
C LEU A 183 -10.21 -2.30 13.78
N PRO A 184 -9.81 -3.49 14.26
CA PRO A 184 -9.40 -3.66 15.66
C PRO A 184 -8.22 -2.77 16.04
N LEU A 185 -7.22 -2.65 15.16
CA LEU A 185 -6.06 -1.79 15.40
C LEU A 185 -6.45 -0.30 15.46
N ALA A 186 -7.37 0.15 14.59
CA ALA A 186 -7.89 1.51 14.64
C ALA A 186 -8.66 1.77 15.94
N LYS A 187 -9.50 0.83 16.39
CA LYS A 187 -10.24 0.94 17.67
C LYS A 187 -9.29 1.08 18.86
N GLU A 188 -8.27 0.22 18.92
CA GLU A 188 -7.30 0.20 20.04
C GLU A 188 -6.43 1.46 20.07
N ASN A 189 -6.01 1.97 18.91
CA ASN A 189 -4.96 2.99 18.82
C ASN A 189 -5.46 4.40 18.48
N LEU A 190 -6.65 4.53 17.88
CA LEU A 190 -7.25 5.81 17.47
C LEU A 190 -8.60 6.06 18.12
N GLY A 191 -9.18 5.05 18.78
CA GLY A 191 -10.44 5.13 19.49
C GLY A 191 -11.63 4.53 18.75
N GLU A 192 -12.68 4.21 19.52
CA GLU A 192 -13.89 3.53 19.05
C GLU A 192 -14.64 4.35 17.98
N ASP A 193 -14.71 5.67 18.16
CA ASP A 193 -15.40 6.57 17.23
C ASP A 193 -14.76 6.57 15.83
N VAL A 194 -13.42 6.53 15.75
CA VAL A 194 -12.70 6.40 14.48
C VAL A 194 -12.97 5.06 13.81
N ALA A 195 -12.94 3.98 14.59
CA ALA A 195 -13.21 2.64 14.07
C ALA A 195 -14.67 2.48 13.57
N ASP A 196 -15.63 3.03 14.30
CA ASP A 196 -17.05 3.02 13.90
C ASP A 196 -17.29 3.79 12.60
N LYS A 197 -16.71 5.00 12.47
CA LYS A 197 -16.80 5.79 11.24
C LYS A 197 -16.11 5.08 10.08
N PHE A 198 -14.95 4.47 10.32
CA PHE A 198 -14.24 3.72 9.27
C PHE A 198 -15.05 2.50 8.82
N LYS A 199 -15.71 1.78 9.74
CA LYS A 199 -16.61 0.67 9.40
C LYS A 199 -17.80 1.15 8.56
N LYS A 200 -18.49 2.22 8.98
CA LYS A 200 -19.61 2.81 8.23
C LYS A 200 -19.17 3.27 6.83
N LEU A 201 -17.98 3.87 6.73
CA LEU A 201 -17.42 4.28 5.46
C LEU A 201 -17.09 3.09 4.56
N PHE A 202 -16.58 1.98 5.13
CA PHE A 202 -16.37 0.74 4.40
C PHE A 202 -17.67 0.14 3.87
N ASP A 203 -18.76 0.20 4.66
CA ASP A 203 -20.07 -0.28 4.21
C ASP A 203 -20.60 0.57 3.04
N LEU A 204 -20.44 1.92 3.09
CA LEU A 204 -20.80 2.81 1.98
C LEU A 204 -19.95 2.53 0.73
N TYR A 205 -18.64 2.36 0.90
CA TYR A 205 -17.72 1.99 -0.17
C TYR A 205 -18.13 0.67 -0.84
N THR A 206 -18.39 -0.36 -0.04
CA THR A 206 -18.77 -1.69 -0.55
C THR A 206 -20.07 -1.64 -1.34
N ARG A 207 -21.05 -0.86 -0.89
CA ARG A 207 -22.31 -0.66 -1.60
C ARG A 207 -22.12 0.11 -2.90
N SER A 208 -21.25 1.10 -2.94
CA SER A 208 -20.91 1.87 -4.14
C SER A 208 -20.18 1.02 -5.17
N GLU A 209 -19.16 0.28 -4.74
CA GLU A 209 -18.26 -0.47 -5.64
C GLU A 209 -18.88 -1.76 -6.17
N TYR A 210 -19.59 -2.51 -5.30
CA TYR A 210 -20.13 -3.83 -5.61
C TYR A 210 -21.66 -3.87 -5.62
N GLY A 211 -22.32 -2.78 -5.24
CA GLY A 211 -23.76 -2.67 -5.20
C GLY A 211 -24.36 -2.29 -6.56
N ILE A 212 -25.64 -2.58 -6.70
CA ILE A 212 -26.42 -2.20 -7.88
C ILE A 212 -26.99 -0.78 -7.71
N GLU A 213 -26.94 -0.23 -6.50
CA GLU A 213 -27.56 1.05 -6.15
C GLU A 213 -26.49 2.14 -5.99
N PHE A 214 -26.74 3.30 -6.60
CA PHE A 214 -25.97 4.51 -6.34
C PHE A 214 -26.25 5.02 -4.91
N LEU A 215 -25.21 5.55 -4.28
CA LEU A 215 -25.39 6.23 -3.00
C LEU A 215 -26.28 7.47 -3.16
N SER A 216 -27.14 7.73 -2.19
CA SER A 216 -27.84 9.00 -2.11
C SER A 216 -26.87 10.16 -1.84
N GLN A 217 -27.29 11.39 -2.15
CA GLN A 217 -26.49 12.58 -1.86
C GLN A 217 -26.15 12.71 -0.36
N GLU A 218 -27.06 12.27 0.51
CA GLU A 218 -26.85 12.29 1.97
C GLU A 218 -25.78 11.28 2.37
N GLU A 219 -25.83 10.06 1.86
CA GLU A 219 -24.80 9.02 2.12
C GLU A 219 -23.42 9.44 1.60
N ALA A 220 -23.36 10.06 0.45
CA ALA A 220 -22.11 10.60 -0.08
C ALA A 220 -21.54 11.73 0.81
N ARG A 221 -22.39 12.59 1.37
CA ARG A 221 -21.97 13.60 2.36
C ARG A 221 -21.46 12.95 3.64
N LEU A 222 -22.16 11.94 4.14
CA LEU A 222 -21.71 11.18 5.32
C LEU A 222 -20.35 10.52 5.10
N ALA A 223 -20.10 9.95 3.92
CA ALA A 223 -18.79 9.40 3.57
C ALA A 223 -17.66 10.44 3.70
N ILE A 224 -17.90 11.65 3.22
CA ILE A 224 -16.95 12.78 3.31
C ILE A 224 -16.74 13.20 4.78
N GLU A 225 -17.82 13.32 5.56
CA GLU A 225 -17.72 13.68 6.98
C GLU A 225 -16.95 12.65 7.78
N TYR A 226 -17.19 11.36 7.56
CA TYR A 226 -16.45 10.29 8.20
C TYR A 226 -14.97 10.34 7.83
N ALA A 227 -14.65 10.52 6.55
CA ALA A 227 -13.26 10.63 6.10
C ALA A 227 -12.55 11.82 6.73
N LYS A 228 -13.17 13.01 6.77
CA LYS A 228 -12.60 14.20 7.43
C LYS A 228 -12.29 13.94 8.90
N HIS A 229 -13.23 13.31 9.61
CA HIS A 229 -13.05 12.97 11.02
C HIS A 229 -11.88 12.01 11.22
N ILE A 230 -11.81 10.93 10.40
CA ILE A 230 -10.75 9.92 10.46
C ILE A 230 -9.39 10.56 10.16
N LEU A 231 -9.29 11.39 9.12
CA LEU A 231 -8.05 12.09 8.78
C LEU A 231 -7.62 13.01 9.94
N ALA A 232 -8.54 13.79 10.50
CA ALA A 232 -8.24 14.68 11.61
C ALA A 232 -7.74 13.94 12.86
N ALA A 233 -8.24 12.74 13.14
CA ALA A 233 -7.78 11.90 14.24
C ALA A 233 -6.43 11.21 13.94
N SER A 234 -6.19 10.82 12.69
CA SER A 234 -5.02 10.06 12.26
C SER A 234 -3.76 10.92 12.12
N TYR A 235 -3.92 12.20 11.73
CA TYR A 235 -2.81 13.13 11.47
C TYR A 235 -2.62 14.19 12.60
N ARG A 236 -3.02 13.86 13.81
CA ARG A 236 -2.71 14.62 15.04
C ARG A 236 -1.30 14.26 15.60
#